data_7b9f7bcfa5d208b382daafb8a4066ab9
#
_entry.id   7b9f7bcfa5d208b382daafb8a4066ab9
#
_cell.length_a   1.000
_cell.length_b   1.000
_cell.length_c   1.000
_cell.angle_alpha   90.00
_cell.angle_beta   90.00
_cell.angle_gamma   90.00
#
_symmetry.space_group_name_H-M   'P 1'
#
loop_
_entity.id
_entity.type
_entity.pdbx_description
1 polymer ?
#
loop_
_entity_poly.entity_id
_entity_poly.type
_entity_poly.pdbx_seq_one_letter_code
_entity_poly.pdbx_strand_id
1 'polypeptide(L)'
;MNPAVLVGIGGAVGGLARHAVGASLERERADTFAVNVLGSLLLGMIVAAPVGDPVTLALGTGFCGAFTTFSTFAFETVRLYETGRRRHALANAVGHLIAALLAVGVGSVLVGVLTG
;
A
#
# COMPACT_ATOMS: atom_id res chain seq x y z
N MET A 1 -1.06 -24.59 -6.34
CA MET A 1 -2.31 -23.83 -6.49
C MET A 1 -2.18 -22.87 -7.66
N ASN A 2 -3.24 -22.68 -8.39
CA ASN A 2 -3.26 -21.79 -9.57
C ASN A 2 -2.89 -20.36 -9.16
N PRO A 3 -1.98 -19.69 -9.89
CA PRO A 3 -1.60 -18.31 -9.59
C PRO A 3 -2.79 -17.34 -9.48
N ALA A 4 -3.80 -17.50 -10.33
CA ALA A 4 -4.99 -16.63 -10.28
C ALA A 4 -5.77 -16.81 -8.97
N VAL A 5 -5.83 -18.02 -8.44
CA VAL A 5 -6.49 -18.31 -7.16
C VAL A 5 -5.70 -17.69 -6.01
N LEU A 6 -4.38 -17.79 -6.04
CA LEU A 6 -3.51 -17.18 -5.02
C LEU A 6 -3.69 -15.65 -4.97
N VAL A 7 -3.66 -15.01 -6.13
CA VAL A 7 -3.88 -13.57 -6.23
C VAL A 7 -5.29 -13.20 -5.77
N GLY A 8 -6.29 -14.01 -6.17
CA GLY A 8 -7.68 -13.78 -5.79
C GLY A 8 -7.91 -13.87 -4.28
N ILE A 9 -7.36 -14.88 -3.63
CA ILE A 9 -7.47 -15.04 -2.17
C ILE A 9 -6.76 -13.89 -1.46
N GLY A 10 -5.52 -13.61 -1.85
CA GLY A 10 -4.75 -12.50 -1.30
C GLY A 10 -5.48 -11.17 -1.49
N GLY A 11 -6.03 -10.95 -2.67
CA GLY A 11 -6.79 -9.75 -3.01
C GLY A 11 -8.05 -9.59 -2.17
N ALA A 12 -8.79 -10.69 -1.95
CA ALA A 12 -9.98 -10.65 -1.11
C ALA A 12 -9.65 -10.26 0.33
N VAL A 13 -8.60 -10.85 0.89
CA VAL A 13 -8.14 -10.52 2.25
C VAL A 13 -7.62 -9.08 2.31
N GLY A 14 -6.85 -8.66 1.30
CA GLY A 14 -6.33 -7.29 1.22
C GLY A 14 -7.44 -6.26 1.13
N GLY A 15 -8.46 -6.52 0.32
CA GLY A 15 -9.63 -5.63 0.19
C GLY A 15 -10.39 -5.51 1.51
N LEU A 16 -10.59 -6.62 2.22
CA LEU A 16 -11.24 -6.60 3.54
C LEU A 16 -10.40 -5.81 4.55
N ALA A 17 -9.09 -6.02 4.56
CA ALA A 17 -8.17 -5.28 5.44
C ALA A 17 -8.22 -3.78 5.15
N ARG A 18 -8.25 -3.40 3.87
CA ARG A 18 -8.38 -2.00 3.47
C ARG A 18 -9.67 -1.39 3.98
N HIS A 19 -10.78 -2.12 3.85
CA HIS A 19 -12.08 -1.67 4.36
C HIS A 19 -12.02 -1.45 5.88
N ALA A 20 -11.39 -2.38 6.62
CA ALA A 20 -11.25 -2.27 8.06
C ALA A 20 -10.46 -1.03 8.47
N VAL A 21 -9.38 -0.71 7.75
CA VAL A 21 -8.60 0.50 8.01
C VAL A 21 -9.45 1.75 7.76
N GLY A 22 -10.17 1.79 6.65
CA GLY A 22 -11.05 2.91 6.32
C GLY A 22 -12.13 3.15 7.36
N ALA A 23 -12.71 2.05 7.88
CA ALA A 23 -13.73 2.13 8.93
C ALA A 23 -13.17 2.57 10.29
N SER A 24 -11.87 2.37 10.52
CA SER A 24 -11.21 2.69 11.80
C SER A 24 -10.69 4.12 11.87
N LEU A 25 -10.40 4.75 10.73
CA LEU A 25 -9.82 6.09 10.66
C LEU A 25 -10.89 7.10 10.25
N GLU A 26 -11.12 8.08 11.11
CA GLU A 26 -12.14 9.10 10.89
C GLU A 26 -11.61 10.31 10.09
N ARG A 27 -10.30 10.49 10.06
CA ARG A 27 -9.69 11.63 9.37
C ARG A 27 -9.73 11.44 7.85
N GLU A 28 -10.16 12.49 7.16
CA GLU A 28 -10.15 12.53 5.70
C GLU A 28 -8.74 12.30 5.17
N ARG A 29 -8.56 11.41 4.24
CA ARG A 29 -7.32 11.03 3.57
C ARG A 29 -6.32 10.26 4.43
N ALA A 30 -6.54 10.16 5.74
CA ALA A 30 -5.63 9.42 6.62
C ALA A 30 -5.63 7.94 6.30
N ASP A 31 -6.79 7.37 5.96
CA ASP A 31 -6.92 5.98 5.60
C ASP A 31 -6.18 5.65 4.30
N THR A 32 -6.28 6.53 3.29
CA THR A 32 -5.57 6.36 2.02
C THR A 32 -4.05 6.36 2.23
N PHE A 33 -3.57 7.34 2.99
CA PHE A 33 -2.14 7.43 3.32
C PHE A 33 -1.67 6.19 4.09
N ALA A 34 -2.45 5.78 5.10
CA ALA A 34 -2.10 4.63 5.94
C ALA A 34 -2.01 3.34 5.12
N VAL A 35 -3.01 3.03 4.29
CA VAL A 35 -2.98 1.78 3.51
C VAL A 35 -1.86 1.79 2.49
N ASN A 36 -1.57 2.94 1.88
CA ASN A 36 -0.52 3.02 0.88
C ASN A 36 0.88 2.88 1.51
N VAL A 37 1.10 3.50 2.66
CA VAL A 37 2.39 3.38 3.38
C VAL A 37 2.56 1.99 3.96
N LEU A 38 1.54 1.46 4.65
CA LEU A 38 1.61 0.12 5.24
C LEU A 38 1.75 -0.96 4.17
N GLY A 39 1.01 -0.82 3.06
CA GLY A 39 1.12 -1.76 1.95
C GLY A 39 2.50 -1.71 1.29
N SER A 40 3.09 -0.52 1.17
CA SER A 40 4.43 -0.35 0.64
C SER A 40 5.49 -0.97 1.56
N LEU A 41 5.32 -0.80 2.87
CA LEU A 41 6.19 -1.43 3.87
C LEU A 41 6.14 -2.95 3.72
N LEU A 42 4.93 -3.51 3.69
CA LEU A 42 4.74 -4.95 3.53
C LEU A 42 5.32 -5.45 2.21
N LEU A 43 5.12 -4.72 1.12
CA LEU A 43 5.68 -5.07 -0.18
C LEU A 43 7.21 -5.14 -0.14
N GLY A 44 7.85 -4.15 0.49
CA GLY A 44 9.30 -4.14 0.67
C GLY A 44 9.79 -5.35 1.45
N MET A 45 9.05 -5.73 2.49
CA MET A 45 9.36 -6.92 3.27
C MET A 45 9.24 -8.20 2.44
N ILE A 46 8.18 -8.32 1.66
CA ILE A 46 7.92 -9.52 0.84
C ILE A 46 8.99 -9.69 -0.23
N VAL A 47 9.33 -8.59 -0.92
CA VAL A 47 10.32 -8.63 -2.01
C VAL A 47 11.70 -9.01 -1.48
N ALA A 48 12.05 -8.58 -0.28
CA ALA A 48 13.34 -8.88 0.33
C ALA A 48 13.38 -10.25 1.03
N ALA A 49 12.23 -10.82 1.37
CA ALA A 49 12.15 -12.07 2.10
C ALA A 49 12.43 -13.27 1.18
N PRO A 50 13.10 -14.33 1.69
CA PRO A 50 13.35 -15.54 0.92
C PRO A 50 12.09 -16.44 0.88
N VAL A 51 10.99 -15.91 0.36
CA VAL A 51 9.74 -16.64 0.21
C VAL A 51 9.56 -17.06 -1.25
N GLY A 52 8.87 -18.15 -1.49
CA GLY A 52 8.66 -18.65 -2.85
C GLY A 52 7.65 -17.83 -3.64
N ASP A 53 7.57 -18.09 -4.94
CA ASP A 53 6.64 -17.42 -5.85
C ASP A 53 5.18 -17.46 -5.39
N PRO A 54 4.65 -18.60 -4.86
CA PRO A 54 3.26 -18.62 -4.39
C PRO A 54 2.98 -17.58 -3.31
N VAL A 55 3.89 -17.41 -2.34
CA VAL A 55 3.74 -16.44 -1.25
C VAL A 55 3.84 -15.03 -1.81
N THR A 56 4.79 -14.79 -2.71
CA THR A 56 4.98 -13.47 -3.34
C THR A 56 3.73 -13.07 -4.14
N LEU A 57 3.13 -13.99 -4.87
CA LEU A 57 1.90 -13.72 -5.62
C LEU A 57 0.72 -13.41 -4.69
N ALA A 58 0.51 -14.22 -3.67
CA ALA A 58 -0.62 -14.06 -2.76
C ALA A 58 -0.50 -12.77 -1.95
N LEU A 59 0.65 -12.50 -1.36
CA LEU A 59 0.86 -11.35 -0.48
C LEU A 59 1.22 -10.08 -1.24
N GLY A 60 2.10 -10.17 -2.24
CA GLY A 60 2.55 -9.02 -3.02
C GLY A 60 1.49 -8.55 -3.98
N THR A 61 1.23 -9.34 -5.01
CA THR A 61 0.27 -8.97 -6.06
C THR A 61 -1.16 -8.96 -5.52
N GLY A 62 -1.56 -9.98 -4.79
CA GLY A 62 -2.92 -10.11 -4.26
C GLY A 62 -3.19 -9.16 -3.12
N PHE A 63 -2.60 -9.41 -1.96
CA PHE A 63 -2.90 -8.64 -0.75
C PHE A 63 -2.51 -7.17 -0.91
N CYS A 64 -1.25 -6.88 -1.19
CA CYS A 64 -0.79 -5.48 -1.32
C CYS A 64 -1.49 -4.77 -2.46
N GLY A 65 -1.74 -5.45 -3.57
CA GLY A 65 -2.45 -4.87 -4.71
C GLY A 65 -3.87 -4.41 -4.37
N ALA A 66 -4.58 -5.15 -3.53
CA ALA A 66 -5.94 -4.79 -3.10
C ALA A 66 -5.97 -3.90 -1.86
N PHE A 67 -4.95 -3.99 -1.02
CA PHE A 67 -4.85 -3.19 0.21
C PHE A 67 -4.50 -1.73 -0.07
N THR A 68 -3.63 -1.47 -1.06
CA THR A 68 -3.23 -0.12 -1.47
C THR A 68 -4.19 0.43 -2.52
N THR A 69 -4.15 1.75 -2.76
CA THR A 69 -5.00 2.37 -3.77
C THR A 69 -4.31 3.56 -4.43
N PHE A 70 -4.13 3.46 -5.73
CA PHE A 70 -3.70 4.59 -6.55
C PHE A 70 -4.89 5.49 -6.93
N SER A 71 -6.03 4.90 -7.27
CA SER A 71 -7.19 5.66 -7.74
C SER A 71 -7.73 6.63 -6.70
N THR A 72 -7.83 6.21 -5.43
CA THR A 72 -8.29 7.08 -4.35
C THR A 72 -7.28 8.21 -4.11
N PHE A 73 -6.00 7.88 -4.10
CA PHE A 73 -4.92 8.88 -3.99
C PHE A 73 -5.00 9.92 -5.10
N ALA A 74 -5.16 9.48 -6.34
CA ALA A 74 -5.24 10.36 -7.49
C ALA A 74 -6.48 11.26 -7.42
N PHE A 75 -7.64 10.68 -7.07
CA PHE A 75 -8.89 11.43 -6.90
C PHE A 75 -8.75 12.50 -5.83
N GLU A 76 -8.21 12.17 -4.67
CA GLU A 76 -8.02 13.11 -3.56
C GLU A 76 -7.07 14.24 -3.93
N THR A 77 -5.99 13.93 -4.66
CA THR A 77 -5.01 14.92 -5.12
C THR A 77 -5.64 15.90 -6.09
N VAL A 78 -6.38 15.40 -7.08
CA VAL A 78 -7.07 16.24 -8.06
C VAL A 78 -8.12 17.11 -7.38
N ARG A 79 -8.88 16.54 -6.45
CA ARG A 79 -9.90 17.28 -5.71
C ARG A 79 -9.29 18.43 -4.90
N LEU A 80 -8.16 18.21 -4.25
CA LEU A 80 -7.44 19.27 -3.55
C LEU A 80 -7.06 20.41 -4.49
N TYR A 81 -6.55 20.05 -5.68
CA TYR A 81 -6.18 21.04 -6.68
C TYR A 81 -7.39 21.84 -7.18
N GLU A 82 -8.48 21.14 -7.53
CA GLU A 82 -9.68 21.76 -8.09
C GLU A 82 -10.40 22.67 -7.08
N THR A 83 -10.30 22.35 -5.78
CA THR A 83 -10.92 23.16 -4.73
C THR A 83 -10.05 24.33 -4.26
N GLY A 84 -8.95 24.61 -4.97
CA GLY A 84 -8.06 25.73 -4.69
C GLY A 84 -6.97 25.44 -3.66
N ARG A 85 -6.89 24.22 -3.17
CA ARG A 85 -5.88 23.80 -2.18
C ARG A 85 -4.67 23.21 -2.87
N ARG A 86 -4.04 23.97 -3.74
CA ARG A 86 -2.96 23.50 -4.61
C ARG A 86 -1.71 23.06 -3.85
N ARG A 87 -1.35 23.76 -2.79
CA ARG A 87 -0.21 23.38 -1.95
C ARG A 87 -0.45 22.04 -1.26
N HIS A 88 -1.69 21.81 -0.81
CA HIS A 88 -2.07 20.53 -0.20
C HIS A 88 -2.07 19.41 -1.24
N ALA A 89 -2.48 19.72 -2.48
CA ALA A 89 -2.42 18.73 -3.56
C ALA A 89 -0.98 18.31 -3.84
N LEU A 90 -0.07 19.26 -3.94
CA LEU A 90 1.35 18.98 -4.15
C LEU A 90 1.94 18.20 -2.97
N ALA A 91 1.64 18.63 -1.75
CA ALA A 91 2.09 17.94 -0.54
C ALA A 91 1.57 16.51 -0.47
N ASN A 92 0.31 16.28 -0.86
CA ASN A 92 -0.28 14.95 -0.89
C ASN A 92 0.44 14.06 -1.90
N ALA A 93 0.67 14.57 -3.12
CA ALA A 93 1.35 13.81 -4.18
C ALA A 93 2.79 13.47 -3.81
N VAL A 94 3.56 14.47 -3.39
CA VAL A 94 4.99 14.29 -3.04
C VAL A 94 5.13 13.48 -1.75
N GLY A 95 4.28 13.77 -0.76
CA GLY A 95 4.31 13.07 0.53
C GLY A 95 4.03 11.57 0.38
N HIS A 96 3.02 11.21 -0.42
CA HIS A 96 2.73 9.80 -0.70
C HIS A 96 3.91 9.11 -1.39
N LEU A 97 4.50 9.75 -2.41
CA LEU A 97 5.61 9.17 -3.14
C LEU A 97 6.81 8.92 -2.22
N ILE A 98 7.20 9.95 -1.47
CA ILE A 98 8.35 9.84 -0.57
C ILE A 98 8.08 8.82 0.53
N ALA A 99 6.92 8.90 1.18
CA ALA A 99 6.59 7.98 2.27
C ALA A 99 6.52 6.53 1.79
N ALA A 100 5.94 6.28 0.60
CA ALA A 100 5.85 4.93 0.05
C ALA A 100 7.23 4.38 -0.30
N LEU A 101 8.09 5.17 -0.93
CA LEU A 101 9.45 4.75 -1.27
C LEU A 101 10.28 4.47 -0.01
N LEU A 102 10.18 5.33 1.00
CA LEU A 102 10.84 5.10 2.28
C LEU A 102 10.31 3.84 2.96
N ALA A 103 9.00 3.60 2.89
CA ALA A 103 8.39 2.41 3.48
C ALA A 103 8.88 1.13 2.81
N VAL A 104 8.99 1.10 1.48
CA VAL A 104 9.55 -0.03 0.75
C VAL A 104 10.99 -0.27 1.19
N GLY A 105 11.79 0.78 1.28
CA GLY A 105 13.18 0.69 1.72
C GLY A 105 13.31 0.18 3.14
N VAL A 106 12.50 0.71 4.06
CA VAL A 106 12.50 0.27 5.46
C VAL A 106 12.09 -1.20 5.56
N GLY A 107 11.05 -1.62 4.84
CA GLY A 107 10.61 -3.01 4.83
C GLY A 107 11.71 -3.95 4.34
N SER A 108 12.40 -3.58 3.28
CA SER A 108 13.51 -4.36 2.74
C SER A 108 14.67 -4.48 3.73
N VAL A 109 15.03 -3.37 4.38
CA VAL A 109 16.11 -3.35 5.38
C VAL A 109 15.77 -4.18 6.60
N LEU A 110 14.52 -4.07 7.09
CA LEU A 110 14.05 -4.85 8.24
C LEU A 110 14.22 -6.35 8.00
N VAL A 111 13.76 -6.82 6.84
CA VAL A 111 13.88 -8.24 6.50
C VAL A 111 15.36 -8.62 6.33
N GLY A 112 16.15 -7.78 5.69
CA GLY A 112 17.58 -8.01 5.52
C GLY A 112 18.29 -8.17 6.85
N VAL A 113 17.97 -7.34 7.83
CA VAL A 113 18.55 -7.42 9.18
C VAL A 113 18.09 -8.70 9.89
N LEU A 114 16.81 -9.08 9.74
CA LEU A 114 16.26 -10.26 10.42
C LEU A 114 16.72 -11.58 9.81
N THR A 115 17.04 -11.60 8.52
CA THR A 115 17.41 -12.83 7.80
C THR A 115 18.87 -12.91 7.42
N GLY A 116 19.56 -11.81 7.49
CA GLY A 116 20.98 -11.71 7.17
C GLY A 116 21.85 -11.79 8.40
#